data_079e4190fd6855499183788b314e14f6
#
_entry.id   079e4190fd6855499183788b314e14f6
#
_cell.length_a   1.000
_cell.length_b   1.000
_cell.length_c   1.000
_cell.angle_alpha   90.00
_cell.angle_beta   90.00
_cell.angle_gamma   90.00
#
_symmetry.space_group_name_H-M   'P 1'
#
loop_
_entity.id
_entity.type
_entity.pdbx_description
1 polymer ?
#
loop_
_entity_poly.entity_id
_entity_poly.type
_entity_poly.pdbx_seq_one_letter_code
_entity_poly.pdbx_strand_id
1 'polypeptide(L)'
;MLFRSGALQLLLMTQPHRKTVRLGIKKVFQDGRRRVFVWLKQFAQMQLGEKELTASPLGPPSALTPKPGRQRDPAKKLAGWNLAEAEETRELITALGRSGRPILIGPWLSEAGFELIYWIPFLAWAKAYGNLDPSQLVVISRGGAASWYRDITTNYEDVLSFYSPDEFRVRNEARIVEQHGRLKHVEICSFDREIIAKVSEKRGLSGVRLLHPSTMYRLFDHFWFQRVPITLIEAFTSFAALPPVDLGDLRGGLPERYVAAKFYSNTGLPDTPENQAFVASYLEELTRHIDVVLLNTPHRFDDHSDIAKANRGRIHTIDHLMTPANNLDVQSRVIAGAEAYVGTYGGFSYVAPLLGTNALTFYSHITGFRFDHLELAKRVFSGLRKGSFVELDVRSVDLIRLGFGALHDEFVAKG
;
A
#
# COMPACT_ATOMS: atom_id res chain seq x y z
N MET A 1 22.22 -15.43 49.13
CA MET A 1 22.02 -14.30 50.06
C MET A 1 22.76 -13.11 49.53
N LEU A 2 22.14 -11.93 49.52
CA LEU A 2 22.69 -10.63 49.10
C LEU A 2 22.87 -10.40 47.60
N PHE A 3 21.77 -9.92 46.96
CA PHE A 3 21.73 -8.81 45.99
C PHE A 3 20.27 -8.36 45.84
N ARG A 4 19.78 -7.62 46.81
CA ARG A 4 18.57 -6.77 46.72
C ARG A 4 18.92 -5.46 47.39
N SER A 5 18.98 -4.38 46.64
CA SER A 5 18.78 -2.99 47.01
C SER A 5 19.78 -2.06 46.28
N GLY A 6 19.50 -1.73 45.04
CA GLY A 6 20.25 -0.69 44.31
C GLY A 6 19.38 0.12 43.34
N ALA A 7 18.22 -0.40 42.96
CA ALA A 7 17.39 0.24 41.92
C ALA A 7 16.23 1.11 42.44
N LEU A 8 16.00 1.16 43.77
CA LEU A 8 14.85 1.89 44.32
C LEU A 8 15.19 3.25 44.96
N GLN A 9 16.45 3.57 45.10
CA GLN A 9 16.89 4.82 45.79
C GLN A 9 17.20 5.99 44.88
N LEU A 10 17.23 5.80 43.55
CA LEU A 10 17.48 6.91 42.58
C LEU A 10 16.21 7.60 42.07
N LEU A 11 15.03 7.22 42.54
CA LEU A 11 13.74 7.77 42.08
C LEU A 11 13.07 8.77 43.03
N LEU A 12 13.81 9.23 44.10
CA LEU A 12 13.21 10.07 45.13
C LEU A 12 13.81 11.49 45.27
N MET A 13 14.65 11.91 44.37
CA MET A 13 15.17 13.29 44.40
C MET A 13 14.94 13.97 43.04
N THR A 14 13.79 14.62 42.87
CA THR A 14 13.60 15.93 42.21
C THR A 14 12.10 16.20 42.05
N GLN A 15 11.61 17.14 42.75
CA GLN A 15 10.18 17.50 42.91
C GLN A 15 9.57 18.44 41.86
N PRO A 16 9.98 18.76 40.71
CA PRO A 16 9.06 19.37 39.74
C PRO A 16 8.54 18.46 38.61
N HIS A 17 9.08 17.25 38.40
CA HIS A 17 8.69 16.41 37.24
C HIS A 17 7.48 15.48 37.45
N ARG A 18 6.97 15.33 38.65
CA ARG A 18 5.85 14.39 38.92
C ARG A 18 4.52 14.76 38.24
N LYS A 19 4.25 16.04 38.02
CA LYS A 19 2.99 16.46 37.36
C LYS A 19 3.03 16.21 35.85
N THR A 20 4.16 16.44 35.21
CA THR A 20 4.32 16.28 33.74
C THR A 20 4.34 14.82 33.32
N VAL A 21 4.99 13.94 34.09
CA VAL A 21 5.01 12.49 33.82
C VAL A 21 3.63 11.87 34.04
N ARG A 22 2.87 12.26 35.08
CA ARG A 22 1.50 11.79 35.30
C ARG A 22 0.53 12.26 34.20
N LEU A 23 0.70 13.45 33.65
CA LEU A 23 -0.09 13.95 32.52
C LEU A 23 0.26 13.22 31.22
N GLY A 24 1.55 12.93 30.98
CA GLY A 24 2.03 12.16 29.84
C GLY A 24 1.48 10.72 29.84
N ILE A 25 1.57 10.04 30.97
CA ILE A 25 1.05 8.67 31.14
C ILE A 25 -0.48 8.65 30.98
N LYS A 26 -1.23 9.60 31.58
CA LYS A 26 -2.69 9.68 31.39
C LYS A 26 -3.05 9.93 29.93
N LYS A 27 -2.32 10.75 29.19
CA LYS A 27 -2.59 11.04 27.78
C LYS A 27 -2.31 9.83 26.91
N VAL A 28 -1.21 9.11 27.14
CA VAL A 28 -0.87 7.86 26.44
C VAL A 28 -1.92 6.77 26.72
N PHE A 29 -2.40 6.64 27.96
CA PHE A 29 -3.48 5.70 28.31
C PHE A 29 -4.83 6.08 27.70
N GLN A 30 -5.16 7.38 27.60
CA GLN A 30 -6.39 7.82 26.97
C GLN A 30 -6.36 7.63 25.46
N ASP A 31 -5.23 7.89 24.79
CA ASP A 31 -5.06 7.67 23.35
C ASP A 31 -5.04 6.17 23.02
N GLY A 32 -4.40 5.35 23.85
CA GLY A 32 -4.43 3.89 23.73
C GLY A 32 -5.84 3.33 23.87
N ARG A 33 -6.62 3.76 24.86
CA ARG A 33 -8.02 3.34 25.06
C ARG A 33 -8.94 3.74 23.90
N ARG A 34 -8.77 4.94 23.33
CA ARG A 34 -9.54 5.34 22.14
C ARG A 34 -9.24 4.47 20.93
N ARG A 35 -7.96 4.14 20.68
CA ARG A 35 -7.56 3.29 19.56
C ARG A 35 -8.05 1.85 19.71
N VAL A 36 -7.95 1.28 20.89
CA VAL A 36 -8.49 -0.06 21.21
C VAL A 36 -10.01 -0.10 21.05
N PHE A 37 -10.72 0.94 21.50
CA PHE A 37 -12.17 1.00 21.39
C PHE A 37 -12.67 1.11 19.95
N VAL A 38 -11.96 1.85 19.10
CA VAL A 38 -12.28 1.94 17.66
C VAL A 38 -12.04 0.59 16.97
N TRP A 39 -10.95 -0.09 17.30
CA TRP A 39 -10.65 -1.41 16.76
C TRP A 39 -11.64 -2.49 17.24
N LEU A 40 -11.96 -2.52 18.54
CA LEU A 40 -12.98 -3.42 19.09
C LEU A 40 -14.33 -3.23 18.42
N LYS A 41 -14.70 -1.99 18.12
CA LYS A 41 -15.94 -1.67 17.40
C LYS A 41 -15.90 -2.17 15.95
N GLN A 42 -14.77 -2.04 15.27
CA GLN A 42 -14.59 -2.55 13.91
C GLN A 42 -14.53 -4.08 13.87
N PHE A 43 -13.88 -4.71 14.84
CA PHE A 43 -13.81 -6.17 14.94
C PHE A 43 -15.16 -6.79 15.32
N ALA A 44 -15.91 -6.17 16.22
CA ALA A 44 -17.27 -6.60 16.54
C ALA A 44 -18.21 -6.47 15.33
N GLN A 45 -18.02 -5.46 14.47
CA GLN A 45 -18.76 -5.32 13.22
C GLN A 45 -18.38 -6.39 12.18
N MET A 46 -17.15 -6.92 12.20
CA MET A 46 -16.72 -8.02 11.32
C MET A 46 -17.26 -9.40 11.77
N GLN A 47 -17.45 -9.60 13.09
CA GLN A 47 -17.92 -10.89 13.65
C GLN A 47 -19.44 -11.01 13.72
N LEU A 48 -20.14 -9.90 13.79
CA LEU A 48 -21.61 -9.86 13.82
C LEU A 48 -22.08 -9.56 12.39
N GLY A 49 -22.28 -10.64 11.62
CA GLY A 49 -22.98 -10.56 10.34
C GLY A 49 -24.25 -9.71 10.47
N GLU A 50 -24.49 -8.88 9.46
CA GLU A 50 -25.58 -7.94 9.29
C GLU A 50 -26.85 -8.24 10.12
N LYS A 51 -26.97 -7.55 11.26
CA LYS A 51 -28.26 -7.21 11.84
C LYS A 51 -28.25 -5.72 12.13
N GLU A 52 -29.22 -5.06 11.53
CA GLU A 52 -29.49 -3.65 11.56
C GLU A 52 -29.20 -2.99 12.92
N LEU A 53 -28.20 -2.11 12.95
CA LEU A 53 -28.13 -1.04 13.95
C LEU A 53 -28.63 0.23 13.27
N THR A 54 -29.82 0.62 13.67
CA THR A 54 -30.50 1.84 13.27
C THR A 54 -29.60 3.06 13.40
N ALA A 55 -29.63 3.84 12.34
CA ALA A 55 -28.85 5.02 12.05
C ALA A 55 -28.84 6.06 13.16
N SER A 56 -27.65 6.47 13.55
CA SER A 56 -27.40 7.83 14.06
C SER A 56 -27.26 8.79 12.87
N PRO A 57 -27.72 10.03 12.94
CA PRO A 57 -27.89 10.90 11.79
C PRO A 57 -26.58 11.62 11.40
N LEU A 58 -25.63 10.88 10.89
CA LEU A 58 -24.59 11.42 10.02
C LEU A 58 -24.97 10.96 8.62
N GLY A 59 -25.41 11.92 7.82
CA GLY A 59 -25.88 11.70 6.46
C GLY A 59 -24.91 10.82 5.64
N PRO A 60 -25.42 10.10 4.64
CA PRO A 60 -24.63 9.20 3.84
C PRO A 60 -23.47 9.96 3.22
N PRO A 61 -22.23 9.38 3.19
CA PRO A 61 -21.16 9.96 2.40
C PRO A 61 -21.63 10.02 0.96
N SER A 62 -21.68 11.23 0.41
CA SER A 62 -22.05 11.45 -0.99
C SER A 62 -21.22 10.53 -1.85
N ALA A 63 -21.91 9.77 -2.69
CA ALA A 63 -21.29 8.92 -3.68
C ALA A 63 -20.18 9.68 -4.41
N LEU A 64 -18.98 9.11 -4.50
CA LEU A 64 -17.84 9.59 -5.28
C LEU A 64 -18.07 9.48 -6.80
N THR A 65 -19.31 9.31 -7.25
CA THR A 65 -19.70 9.45 -8.64
C THR A 65 -20.02 10.93 -8.92
N PRO A 66 -19.31 11.59 -9.82
CA PRO A 66 -19.64 12.96 -10.20
C PRO A 66 -21.05 12.99 -10.82
N LYS A 67 -22.02 13.58 -10.14
CA LYS A 67 -23.27 13.96 -10.81
C LYS A 67 -22.95 15.00 -11.89
N PRO A 68 -23.44 14.87 -13.13
CA PRO A 68 -23.30 15.89 -14.15
C PRO A 68 -24.19 17.08 -13.76
N GLY A 69 -23.59 18.06 -13.11
CA GLY A 69 -24.29 19.25 -12.67
C GLY A 69 -23.30 20.25 -12.07
N ARG A 70 -22.87 21.24 -12.86
CA ARG A 70 -21.97 22.36 -12.50
C ARG A 70 -20.78 21.94 -11.68
N GLN A 71 -19.73 21.44 -12.36
CA GLN A 71 -18.38 21.40 -11.81
C GLN A 71 -18.04 22.80 -11.32
N ARG A 72 -18.07 23.02 -10.00
CA ARG A 72 -17.38 24.15 -9.39
C ARG A 72 -15.92 23.95 -9.72
N ASP A 73 -15.37 24.90 -10.50
CA ASP A 73 -14.00 24.89 -10.97
C ASP A 73 -13.04 24.50 -9.82
N PRO A 74 -12.41 23.32 -9.85
CA PRO A 74 -11.45 22.92 -8.83
C PRO A 74 -10.31 23.93 -8.70
N ALA A 75 -9.97 24.65 -9.76
CA ALA A 75 -8.93 25.68 -9.78
C ALA A 75 -9.18 26.80 -8.74
N LYS A 76 -10.45 27.16 -8.45
CA LYS A 76 -10.75 28.17 -7.42
C LYS A 76 -10.51 27.70 -5.99
N LYS A 77 -10.50 26.38 -5.73
CA LYS A 77 -10.10 25.81 -4.43
C LYS A 77 -8.59 25.60 -4.29
N LEU A 78 -7.87 25.61 -5.42
CA LEU A 78 -6.42 25.47 -5.49
C LEU A 78 -5.66 26.78 -5.21
N ALA A 79 -6.34 27.88 -4.92
CA ALA A 79 -5.71 29.16 -4.60
C ALA A 79 -4.74 29.00 -3.42
N GLY A 80 -3.44 29.07 -3.70
CA GLY A 80 -2.34 28.82 -2.77
C GLY A 80 -1.54 27.52 -3.01
N TRP A 81 -1.99 26.66 -3.93
CA TRP A 81 -1.25 25.47 -4.34
C TRP A 81 -0.43 25.75 -5.60
N ASN A 82 0.39 24.79 -6.02
CA ASN A 82 1.17 24.94 -7.24
C ASN A 82 0.25 24.90 -8.48
N LEU A 83 -0.38 26.06 -8.78
CA LEU A 83 -1.32 26.20 -9.90
C LEU A 83 -0.64 25.93 -11.24
N ALA A 84 0.65 26.28 -11.37
CA ALA A 84 1.41 26.09 -12.61
C ALA A 84 1.53 24.60 -12.95
N GLU A 85 1.96 23.75 -12.01
CA GLU A 85 2.08 22.30 -12.23
C GLU A 85 0.73 21.64 -12.55
N ALA A 86 -0.33 22.12 -11.88
CA ALA A 86 -1.68 21.63 -12.13
C ALA A 86 -2.17 21.99 -13.55
N GLU A 87 -1.89 23.20 -14.01
CA GLU A 87 -2.25 23.68 -15.35
C GLU A 87 -1.44 22.94 -16.42
N GLU A 88 -0.11 22.90 -16.27
CA GLU A 88 0.79 22.16 -17.17
C GLU A 88 0.39 20.67 -17.29
N THR A 89 -0.01 20.05 -16.17
CA THR A 89 -0.49 18.67 -16.19
C THR A 89 -1.77 18.53 -17.00
N ARG A 90 -2.74 19.43 -16.84
CA ARG A 90 -3.98 19.41 -17.62
C ARG A 90 -3.74 19.65 -19.11
N GLU A 91 -2.87 20.61 -19.44
CA GLU A 91 -2.48 20.90 -20.83
C GLU A 91 -1.80 19.69 -21.47
N LEU A 92 -0.84 19.05 -20.77
CA LEU A 92 -0.18 17.83 -21.22
C LEU A 92 -1.19 16.73 -21.51
N ILE A 93 -2.07 16.42 -20.56
CA ILE A 93 -3.06 15.35 -20.71
C ILE A 93 -4.03 15.64 -21.87
N THR A 94 -4.47 16.89 -22.01
CA THR A 94 -5.31 17.33 -23.14
C THR A 94 -4.57 17.16 -24.47
N ALA A 95 -3.30 17.55 -24.54
CA ALA A 95 -2.47 17.40 -25.74
C ALA A 95 -2.24 15.93 -26.12
N LEU A 96 -2.07 15.06 -25.13
CA LEU A 96 -1.98 13.59 -25.34
C LEU A 96 -3.26 13.05 -25.98
N GLY A 97 -4.43 13.40 -25.44
CA GLY A 97 -5.71 12.95 -26.00
C GLY A 97 -6.00 13.42 -27.43
N ARG A 98 -5.49 14.61 -27.78
CA ARG A 98 -5.63 15.15 -29.14
C ARG A 98 -4.59 14.64 -30.14
N SER A 99 -3.56 13.94 -29.67
CA SER A 99 -2.39 13.63 -30.51
C SER A 99 -2.67 12.60 -31.60
N GLY A 100 -3.65 11.70 -31.40
CA GLY A 100 -3.92 10.57 -32.29
C GLY A 100 -2.73 9.61 -32.46
N ARG A 101 -1.72 9.67 -31.57
CA ARG A 101 -0.49 8.90 -31.64
C ARG A 101 -0.41 7.89 -30.49
N PRO A 102 0.36 6.80 -30.63
CA PRO A 102 0.63 5.89 -29.52
C PRO A 102 1.21 6.64 -28.31
N ILE A 103 0.73 6.33 -27.12
CA ILE A 103 1.15 6.93 -25.87
C ILE A 103 1.79 5.85 -25.00
N LEU A 104 3.08 5.99 -24.73
CA LEU A 104 3.79 5.18 -23.73
C LEU A 104 3.56 5.77 -22.35
N ILE A 105 3.14 4.94 -21.42
CA ILE A 105 2.83 5.30 -20.02
C ILE A 105 3.83 4.64 -19.10
N GLY A 106 4.67 5.39 -18.46
CA GLY A 106 5.77 4.86 -17.64
C GLY A 106 7.15 5.27 -18.19
N PRO A 107 8.21 4.47 -17.93
CA PRO A 107 8.20 3.23 -17.15
C PRO A 107 8.01 3.48 -15.65
N TRP A 108 7.29 2.58 -14.96
CA TRP A 108 7.22 2.58 -13.52
C TRP A 108 8.29 1.66 -12.92
N LEU A 109 9.27 2.23 -12.24
CA LEU A 109 10.44 1.53 -11.68
C LEU A 109 10.53 1.67 -10.14
N SER A 110 9.50 2.24 -9.50
CA SER A 110 9.48 2.55 -8.08
C SER A 110 8.60 1.56 -7.30
N GLU A 111 8.27 1.89 -6.06
CA GLU A 111 7.53 1.05 -5.11
C GLU A 111 6.09 0.78 -5.55
N ALA A 112 5.60 -0.44 -5.27
CA ALA A 112 4.22 -0.86 -5.57
C ALA A 112 3.17 0.02 -4.86
N GLY A 113 3.44 0.49 -3.64
CA GLY A 113 2.48 1.31 -2.90
C GLY A 113 2.18 2.65 -3.56
N PHE A 114 3.21 3.33 -4.08
CA PHE A 114 3.01 4.56 -4.85
C PHE A 114 2.34 4.31 -6.20
N GLU A 115 2.61 3.16 -6.81
CA GLU A 115 1.94 2.73 -8.03
C GLU A 115 0.43 2.58 -7.80
N LEU A 116 0.06 1.91 -6.72
CA LEU A 116 -1.33 1.58 -6.40
C LEU A 116 -2.18 2.77 -5.94
N ILE A 117 -1.65 3.65 -5.09
CA ILE A 117 -2.45 4.73 -4.50
C ILE A 117 -2.20 6.13 -5.10
N TYR A 118 -1.23 6.26 -6.01
CA TYR A 118 -0.99 7.51 -6.71
C TYR A 118 -0.99 7.34 -8.22
N TRP A 119 -0.12 6.46 -8.77
CA TRP A 119 0.09 6.38 -10.21
C TRP A 119 -1.12 5.83 -10.96
N ILE A 120 -1.62 4.66 -10.58
CA ILE A 120 -2.80 4.06 -11.25
C ILE A 120 -4.03 4.97 -11.12
N PRO A 121 -4.37 5.52 -9.94
CA PRO A 121 -5.47 6.49 -9.82
C PRO A 121 -5.26 7.78 -10.63
N PHE A 122 -4.01 8.29 -10.73
CA PHE A 122 -3.68 9.41 -11.59
C PHE A 122 -3.91 9.06 -13.06
N LEU A 123 -3.52 7.88 -13.52
CA LEU A 123 -3.78 7.41 -14.88
C LEU A 123 -5.26 7.27 -15.17
N ALA A 124 -6.05 6.77 -14.22
CA ALA A 124 -7.50 6.66 -14.35
C ALA A 124 -8.14 8.05 -14.53
N TRP A 125 -7.71 9.03 -13.74
CA TRP A 125 -8.09 10.44 -13.94
C TRP A 125 -7.62 10.97 -15.29
N ALA A 126 -6.35 10.80 -15.64
CA ALA A 126 -5.78 11.29 -16.88
C ALA A 126 -6.50 10.73 -18.12
N LYS A 127 -6.80 9.42 -18.11
CA LYS A 127 -7.58 8.75 -19.16
C LYS A 127 -8.94 9.39 -19.36
N ALA A 128 -9.68 9.62 -18.27
CA ALA A 128 -11.00 10.24 -18.32
C ALA A 128 -10.93 11.73 -18.71
N TYR A 129 -10.03 12.50 -18.11
CA TYR A 129 -9.88 13.93 -18.35
C TYR A 129 -9.44 14.25 -19.78
N GLY A 130 -8.45 13.51 -20.30
CA GLY A 130 -7.88 13.68 -21.64
C GLY A 130 -8.64 12.92 -22.73
N ASN A 131 -9.66 12.15 -22.39
CA ASN A 131 -10.34 11.23 -23.31
C ASN A 131 -9.32 10.33 -24.06
N LEU A 132 -8.37 9.73 -23.32
CA LEU A 132 -7.33 8.92 -23.92
C LEU A 132 -7.90 7.59 -24.43
N ASP A 133 -7.64 7.27 -25.70
CA ASP A 133 -8.08 6.01 -26.31
C ASP A 133 -7.23 4.83 -25.76
N PRO A 134 -7.83 3.85 -25.05
CA PRO A 134 -7.12 2.71 -24.50
C PRO A 134 -6.31 1.89 -25.54
N SER A 135 -6.73 1.89 -26.80
CA SER A 135 -6.05 1.17 -27.87
C SER A 135 -4.69 1.80 -28.23
N GLN A 136 -4.51 3.09 -27.97
CA GLN A 136 -3.28 3.85 -28.20
C GLN A 136 -2.35 3.84 -27.00
N LEU A 137 -2.81 3.35 -25.82
CA LEU A 137 -2.02 3.35 -24.60
C LEU A 137 -1.19 2.08 -24.51
N VAL A 138 0.08 2.20 -24.12
CA VAL A 138 0.95 1.10 -23.75
C VAL A 138 1.57 1.41 -22.39
N VAL A 139 1.18 0.63 -21.38
CA VAL A 139 1.75 0.76 -20.03
C VAL A 139 3.06 -0.01 -19.94
N ILE A 140 4.05 0.61 -19.33
CA ILE A 140 5.36 0.02 -19.03
C ILE A 140 5.52 0.02 -17.52
N SER A 141 5.53 -1.16 -16.89
CA SER A 141 5.81 -1.35 -15.49
C SER A 141 6.62 -2.62 -15.27
N ARG A 142 6.65 -3.19 -14.08
CA ARG A 142 7.53 -4.30 -13.71
C ARG A 142 6.81 -5.39 -12.94
N GLY A 143 7.36 -6.61 -12.98
CA GLY A 143 6.99 -7.68 -12.08
C GLY A 143 5.64 -8.35 -12.37
N GLY A 144 5.06 -8.15 -13.54
CA GLY A 144 3.77 -8.74 -13.90
C GLY A 144 2.58 -7.94 -13.39
N ALA A 145 2.69 -6.62 -13.22
CA ALA A 145 1.59 -5.77 -12.76
C ALA A 145 0.48 -5.53 -13.82
N ALA A 146 0.46 -6.25 -14.93
CA ALA A 146 -0.50 -6.07 -16.03
C ALA A 146 -1.96 -6.07 -15.58
N SER A 147 -2.33 -6.94 -14.64
CA SER A 147 -3.69 -7.03 -14.11
C SER A 147 -4.15 -5.76 -13.40
N TRP A 148 -3.24 -5.00 -12.80
CA TRP A 148 -3.55 -3.74 -12.11
C TRP A 148 -3.95 -2.61 -13.06
N TYR A 149 -3.52 -2.69 -14.33
CA TYR A 149 -3.75 -1.66 -15.35
C TYR A 149 -4.88 -1.97 -16.32
N ARG A 150 -5.59 -3.09 -16.13
CA ARG A 150 -6.60 -3.59 -17.09
C ARG A 150 -7.69 -2.57 -17.39
N ASP A 151 -8.06 -1.74 -16.42
CA ASP A 151 -9.05 -0.66 -16.62
C ASP A 151 -8.47 0.55 -17.36
N ILE A 152 -7.14 0.66 -17.45
CA ILE A 152 -6.46 1.69 -18.22
C ILE A 152 -6.30 1.21 -19.67
N THR A 153 -5.62 0.09 -19.86
CA THR A 153 -5.41 -0.60 -21.15
C THR A 153 -4.98 -2.05 -20.90
N THR A 154 -5.17 -2.90 -21.91
CA THR A 154 -4.63 -4.25 -21.93
C THR A 154 -3.24 -4.34 -22.55
N ASN A 155 -2.74 -3.26 -23.18
CA ASN A 155 -1.41 -3.18 -23.74
C ASN A 155 -0.39 -2.90 -22.63
N TYR A 156 0.38 -3.91 -22.28
CA TYR A 156 1.36 -3.86 -21.20
C TYR A 156 2.72 -4.40 -21.64
N GLU A 157 3.80 -3.80 -21.16
CA GLU A 157 5.16 -4.28 -21.30
C GLU A 157 5.84 -4.35 -19.93
N ASP A 158 6.41 -5.50 -19.65
CA ASP A 158 7.14 -5.71 -18.40
C ASP A 158 8.62 -5.41 -18.56
N VAL A 159 9.16 -4.54 -17.75
CA VAL A 159 10.58 -4.16 -17.76
C VAL A 159 11.48 -5.37 -17.51
N LEU A 160 11.04 -6.29 -16.62
CA LEU A 160 11.80 -7.49 -16.28
C LEU A 160 11.74 -8.58 -17.36
N SER A 161 11.04 -8.33 -18.48
CA SER A 161 11.20 -9.14 -19.70
C SER A 161 12.41 -8.73 -20.55
N PHE A 162 12.98 -7.55 -20.29
CA PHE A 162 14.15 -7.02 -21.01
C PHE A 162 15.43 -7.06 -20.19
N TYR A 163 15.31 -7.16 -18.86
CA TYR A 163 16.43 -7.11 -17.93
C TYR A 163 16.28 -8.19 -16.86
N SER A 164 17.40 -8.81 -16.50
CA SER A 164 17.46 -9.63 -15.29
C SER A 164 17.28 -8.77 -14.03
N PRO A 165 16.91 -9.34 -12.88
CA PRO A 165 16.81 -8.59 -11.62
C PRO A 165 18.08 -7.82 -11.24
N ASP A 166 19.26 -8.40 -11.47
CA ASP A 166 20.53 -7.75 -11.17
C ASP A 166 20.83 -6.58 -12.13
N GLU A 167 20.60 -6.76 -13.43
CA GLU A 167 20.73 -5.67 -14.41
C GLU A 167 19.75 -4.53 -14.09
N PHE A 168 18.50 -4.87 -13.76
CA PHE A 168 17.50 -3.89 -13.36
C PHE A 168 17.97 -3.10 -12.14
N ARG A 169 18.46 -3.80 -11.09
CA ARG A 169 18.92 -3.15 -9.86
C ARG A 169 20.06 -2.18 -10.13
N VAL A 170 21.13 -2.64 -10.83
CA VAL A 170 22.28 -1.80 -11.16
C VAL A 170 21.88 -0.56 -11.96
N ARG A 171 21.00 -0.71 -12.96
CA ARG A 171 20.53 0.42 -13.79
C ARG A 171 19.62 1.35 -13.02
N ASN A 172 18.76 0.82 -12.14
CA ASN A 172 17.90 1.64 -11.30
C ASN A 172 18.69 2.42 -10.24
N GLU A 173 19.76 1.84 -9.69
CA GLU A 173 20.71 2.56 -8.83
C GLU A 173 21.42 3.69 -9.61
N ALA A 174 21.88 3.45 -10.84
CA ALA A 174 22.44 4.48 -11.70
C ALA A 174 21.43 5.60 -12.00
N ARG A 175 20.16 5.27 -12.25
CA ARG A 175 19.07 6.23 -12.40
C ARG A 175 18.90 7.10 -11.16
N ILE A 176 18.96 6.51 -9.96
CA ILE A 176 18.87 7.25 -8.68
C ILE A 176 20.03 8.24 -8.55
N VAL A 177 21.25 7.83 -8.92
CA VAL A 177 22.42 8.72 -8.92
C VAL A 177 22.24 9.85 -9.93
N GLU A 178 21.77 9.57 -11.17
CA GLU A 178 21.52 10.57 -12.21
C GLU A 178 20.55 11.68 -11.73
N GLN A 179 19.54 11.31 -10.94
CA GLN A 179 18.58 12.28 -10.37
C GLN A 179 18.94 12.71 -8.91
N HIS A 180 20.25 12.83 -8.62
CA HIS A 180 20.77 13.36 -7.36
C HIS A 180 20.33 12.60 -6.10
N GLY A 181 20.29 11.28 -6.17
CA GLY A 181 19.91 10.40 -5.04
C GLY A 181 18.41 10.32 -4.75
N ARG A 182 17.57 10.90 -5.61
CA ARG A 182 16.11 10.82 -5.45
C ARG A 182 15.59 9.46 -5.88
N LEU A 183 14.93 8.74 -4.97
CA LEU A 183 14.38 7.41 -5.25
C LEU A 183 13.17 7.45 -6.20
N LYS A 184 12.45 8.56 -6.20
CA LYS A 184 11.21 8.74 -6.97
C LYS A 184 11.51 9.23 -8.40
N HIS A 185 10.53 9.07 -9.30
CA HIS A 185 10.65 9.52 -10.71
C HIS A 185 10.47 11.04 -10.84
N VAL A 186 11.49 11.80 -10.53
CA VAL A 186 11.41 13.27 -10.62
C VAL A 186 11.81 13.79 -12.00
N GLU A 187 12.58 13.01 -12.75
CA GLU A 187 13.09 13.35 -14.08
C GLU A 187 13.03 12.11 -14.99
N ILE A 188 13.18 12.33 -16.31
CA ILE A 188 13.32 11.26 -17.29
C ILE A 188 14.82 10.97 -17.44
N CYS A 189 15.29 9.89 -16.87
CA CYS A 189 16.69 9.49 -16.84
C CYS A 189 17.10 8.63 -18.05
N SER A 190 18.39 8.34 -18.16
CA SER A 190 18.95 7.52 -19.23
C SER A 190 18.31 6.14 -19.29
N PHE A 191 18.09 5.51 -18.13
CA PHE A 191 17.45 4.19 -18.05
C PHE A 191 15.99 4.22 -18.52
N ASP A 192 15.24 5.28 -18.16
CA ASP A 192 13.86 5.46 -18.65
C ASP A 192 13.84 5.54 -20.19
N ARG A 193 14.74 6.33 -20.79
CA ARG A 193 14.87 6.48 -22.26
C ARG A 193 15.22 5.16 -22.94
N GLU A 194 16.13 4.38 -22.35
CA GLU A 194 16.51 3.08 -22.88
C GLU A 194 15.31 2.11 -22.90
N ILE A 195 14.54 2.04 -21.82
CA ILE A 195 13.33 1.20 -21.74
C ILE A 195 12.31 1.65 -22.80
N ILE A 196 12.05 2.96 -22.89
CA ILE A 196 11.12 3.52 -23.87
C ILE A 196 11.53 3.16 -25.30
N ALA A 197 12.83 3.26 -25.62
CA ALA A 197 13.36 2.89 -26.93
C ALA A 197 13.14 1.39 -27.23
N LYS A 198 13.49 0.49 -26.29
CA LYS A 198 13.30 -0.97 -26.45
C LYS A 198 11.84 -1.34 -26.64
N VAL A 199 10.92 -0.71 -25.87
CA VAL A 199 9.48 -0.97 -26.03
C VAL A 199 8.96 -0.46 -27.36
N SER A 200 9.41 0.73 -27.79
CA SER A 200 9.03 1.30 -29.10
C SER A 200 9.50 0.40 -30.24
N GLU A 201 10.74 -0.06 -30.20
CA GLU A 201 11.32 -0.99 -31.19
C GLU A 201 10.55 -2.33 -31.21
N LYS A 202 10.39 -2.98 -30.05
CA LYS A 202 9.67 -4.26 -29.92
C LYS A 202 8.27 -4.22 -30.51
N ARG A 203 7.57 -3.07 -30.33
CA ARG A 203 6.19 -2.90 -30.80
C ARG A 203 6.10 -2.23 -32.17
N GLY A 204 7.19 -1.88 -32.82
CA GLY A 204 7.21 -1.19 -34.10
C GLY A 204 6.53 0.20 -34.04
N LEU A 205 6.62 0.89 -32.90
CA LEU A 205 5.95 2.19 -32.71
C LEU A 205 6.86 3.33 -33.15
N SER A 206 6.27 4.29 -33.87
CA SER A 206 6.94 5.52 -34.28
C SER A 206 6.15 6.74 -33.85
N GLY A 207 6.86 7.87 -33.62
CA GLY A 207 6.21 9.13 -33.24
C GLY A 207 5.45 9.06 -31.93
N VAL A 208 5.86 8.22 -31.02
CA VAL A 208 5.21 7.99 -29.70
C VAL A 208 5.15 9.28 -28.88
N ARG A 209 4.11 9.39 -28.08
CA ARG A 209 3.99 10.34 -26.97
C ARG A 209 4.33 9.64 -25.66
N LEU A 210 4.71 10.40 -24.65
CA LEU A 210 5.11 9.88 -23.35
C LEU A 210 4.29 10.52 -22.23
N LEU A 211 3.70 9.69 -21.36
CA LEU A 211 3.21 10.08 -20.05
C LEU A 211 4.10 9.44 -18.99
N HIS A 212 5.10 10.20 -18.55
CA HIS A 212 6.10 9.71 -17.59
C HIS A 212 5.65 9.95 -16.14
N PRO A 213 5.98 9.07 -15.17
CA PRO A 213 5.62 9.24 -13.76
C PRO A 213 6.10 10.55 -13.13
N SER A 214 7.15 11.17 -13.66
CA SER A 214 7.61 12.51 -13.20
C SER A 214 6.52 13.58 -13.27
N THR A 215 5.57 13.48 -14.17
CA THR A 215 4.42 14.39 -14.24
C THR A 215 3.60 14.34 -12.95
N MET A 216 3.24 13.15 -12.52
CA MET A 216 2.52 12.93 -11.25
C MET A 216 3.39 13.33 -10.05
N TYR A 217 4.69 12.97 -10.06
CA TYR A 217 5.57 13.30 -8.94
C TYR A 217 5.75 14.79 -8.75
N ARG A 218 5.90 15.60 -9.81
CA ARG A 218 5.96 17.07 -9.71
C ARG A 218 4.65 17.64 -9.17
N LEU A 219 3.51 17.15 -9.69
CA LEU A 219 2.18 17.60 -9.27
C LEU A 219 1.93 17.35 -7.79
N PHE A 220 2.30 16.16 -7.26
CA PHE A 220 2.01 15.74 -5.89
C PHE A 220 3.14 16.04 -4.89
N ASP A 221 4.27 16.59 -5.33
CA ASP A 221 5.42 16.87 -4.47
C ASP A 221 5.04 17.74 -3.26
N HIS A 222 4.25 18.76 -3.47
CA HIS A 222 3.80 19.64 -2.38
C HIS A 222 2.95 18.95 -1.33
N PHE A 223 2.18 17.93 -1.70
CA PHE A 223 1.43 17.12 -0.75
C PHE A 223 2.37 16.28 0.13
N TRP A 224 3.34 15.63 -0.46
CA TRP A 224 4.27 14.78 0.31
C TRP A 224 5.19 15.57 1.26
N PHE A 225 5.35 16.87 1.03
CA PHE A 225 6.01 17.78 1.95
C PHE A 225 5.04 18.53 2.87
N GLN A 226 3.78 18.09 2.97
CA GLN A 226 2.74 18.67 3.84
C GLN A 226 2.47 20.17 3.57
N ARG A 227 2.67 20.63 2.36
CA ARG A 227 2.45 22.02 1.95
C ARG A 227 1.05 22.26 1.41
N VAL A 228 0.35 21.20 1.01
CA VAL A 228 -1.00 21.22 0.45
C VAL A 228 -1.84 20.08 1.01
N PRO A 229 -3.16 20.26 1.10
CA PRO A 229 -4.03 19.23 1.65
C PRO A 229 -4.25 18.07 0.66
N ILE A 230 -4.77 16.95 1.18
CA ILE A 230 -5.09 15.72 0.44
C ILE A 230 -6.06 15.94 -0.74
N THR A 231 -6.83 17.03 -0.70
CA THR A 231 -7.75 17.39 -1.79
C THR A 231 -7.04 17.69 -3.13
N LEU A 232 -5.72 17.97 -3.12
CA LEU A 232 -4.93 18.01 -4.34
C LEU A 232 -4.86 16.64 -5.00
N ILE A 233 -4.59 15.60 -4.21
CA ILE A 233 -4.56 14.22 -4.70
C ILE A 233 -5.94 13.85 -5.27
N GLU A 234 -7.01 14.12 -4.51
CA GLU A 234 -8.39 13.84 -4.92
C GLU A 234 -8.80 14.56 -6.21
N ALA A 235 -8.24 15.75 -6.48
CA ALA A 235 -8.53 16.52 -7.70
C ALA A 235 -7.90 15.93 -8.98
N PHE A 236 -6.86 15.12 -8.86
CA PHE A 236 -6.09 14.57 -9.98
C PHE A 236 -5.99 13.04 -9.94
N THR A 237 -6.89 12.39 -9.21
CA THR A 237 -6.97 10.94 -9.14
C THR A 237 -8.41 10.45 -9.23
N SER A 238 -8.58 9.23 -9.76
CA SER A 238 -9.84 8.50 -9.72
C SER A 238 -9.57 7.14 -9.11
N PHE A 239 -10.03 6.96 -7.86
CA PHE A 239 -9.79 5.73 -7.12
C PHE A 239 -10.85 4.68 -7.48
N ALA A 240 -10.36 3.48 -7.79
CA ALA A 240 -11.18 2.28 -8.03
C ALA A 240 -10.51 1.06 -7.37
N ALA A 241 -11.31 0.02 -7.16
CA ALA A 241 -10.75 -1.30 -6.86
C ALA A 241 -9.92 -1.78 -8.04
N LEU A 242 -8.92 -2.62 -7.79
CA LEU A 242 -8.21 -3.29 -8.87
C LEU A 242 -9.16 -4.23 -9.62
N PRO A 243 -8.95 -4.42 -10.93
CA PRO A 243 -9.70 -5.41 -11.69
C PRO A 243 -9.62 -6.79 -11.04
N PRO A 244 -10.72 -7.55 -11.00
CA PRO A 244 -10.73 -8.87 -10.37
C PRO A 244 -9.73 -9.80 -11.06
N VAL A 245 -9.02 -10.57 -10.24
CA VAL A 245 -8.12 -11.64 -10.67
C VAL A 245 -8.54 -12.93 -9.98
N ASP A 246 -8.30 -14.06 -10.61
CA ASP A 246 -8.58 -15.39 -10.06
C ASP A 246 -7.29 -16.21 -9.94
N LEU A 247 -7.37 -17.31 -9.22
CA LEU A 247 -6.25 -18.22 -9.05
C LEU A 247 -5.89 -18.96 -10.34
N GLY A 248 -6.86 -19.23 -11.21
CA GLY A 248 -6.62 -19.96 -12.46
C GLY A 248 -5.81 -21.24 -12.26
N ASP A 249 -4.70 -21.32 -12.95
CA ASP A 249 -3.74 -22.43 -12.91
C ASP A 249 -3.03 -22.61 -11.55
N LEU A 250 -2.96 -21.55 -10.72
CA LEU A 250 -2.36 -21.64 -9.38
C LEU A 250 -3.20 -22.44 -8.38
N ARG A 251 -4.51 -22.61 -8.65
CA ARG A 251 -5.46 -23.24 -7.71
C ARG A 251 -5.02 -24.62 -7.25
N GLY A 252 -4.49 -25.44 -8.16
CA GLY A 252 -4.10 -26.82 -7.86
C GLY A 252 -2.90 -26.97 -6.93
N GLY A 253 -2.11 -25.91 -6.76
CA GLY A 253 -0.91 -25.88 -5.92
C GLY A 253 -1.13 -25.21 -4.54
N LEU A 254 -2.35 -24.75 -4.22
CA LEU A 254 -2.66 -23.99 -3.02
C LEU A 254 -3.68 -24.70 -2.14
N PRO A 255 -3.64 -24.47 -0.82
CA PRO A 255 -4.70 -24.94 0.09
C PRO A 255 -6.08 -24.41 -0.33
N GLU A 256 -7.13 -25.12 0.03
CA GLU A 256 -8.51 -24.69 -0.27
C GLU A 256 -8.85 -23.37 0.44
N ARG A 257 -8.46 -23.25 1.70
CA ARG A 257 -8.64 -22.06 2.54
C ARG A 257 -7.31 -21.66 3.17
N TYR A 258 -6.93 -20.40 3.02
CA TYR A 258 -5.64 -19.92 3.53
C TYR A 258 -5.65 -18.41 3.79
N VAL A 259 -4.68 -17.99 4.58
CA VAL A 259 -4.29 -16.58 4.74
C VAL A 259 -3.02 -16.35 3.93
N ALA A 260 -3.02 -15.30 3.10
CA ALA A 260 -1.82 -14.84 2.40
C ALA A 260 -0.95 -14.00 3.35
N ALA A 261 0.34 -14.31 3.44
CA ALA A 261 1.23 -13.63 4.38
C ALA A 261 2.49 -13.08 3.69
N LYS A 262 2.80 -11.79 3.93
CA LYS A 262 4.04 -11.16 3.48
C LYS A 262 4.66 -10.28 4.57
N PHE A 263 5.69 -10.80 5.22
CA PHE A 263 6.48 -10.06 6.18
C PHE A 263 7.86 -9.75 5.61
N TYR A 264 8.14 -8.48 5.42
CA TYR A 264 9.42 -8.00 4.90
C TYR A 264 9.96 -6.85 5.73
N SER A 265 11.28 -6.71 5.74
CA SER A 265 11.99 -5.64 6.43
C SER A 265 11.76 -4.30 5.74
N ASN A 266 11.37 -3.28 6.50
CA ASN A 266 11.37 -1.88 6.11
C ASN A 266 11.60 -1.00 7.35
N THR A 267 11.57 0.33 7.19
CA THR A 267 11.75 1.26 8.32
C THR A 267 10.66 1.16 9.38
N GLY A 268 9.46 0.70 9.04
CA GLY A 268 8.36 0.49 9.98
C GLY A 268 8.43 -0.84 10.72
N LEU A 269 8.99 -1.88 10.10
CA LEU A 269 9.21 -3.20 10.71
C LEU A 269 10.63 -3.68 10.34
N PRO A 270 11.68 -3.14 10.98
CA PRO A 270 13.06 -3.51 10.68
C PRO A 270 13.35 -4.97 11.06
N ASP A 271 14.35 -5.54 10.40
CA ASP A 271 14.80 -6.93 10.63
C ASP A 271 15.62 -7.02 11.93
N THR A 272 14.89 -7.09 13.05
CA THR A 272 15.47 -7.27 14.40
C THR A 272 15.05 -8.61 14.99
N PRO A 273 15.82 -9.15 15.96
CA PRO A 273 15.46 -10.40 16.64
C PRO A 273 14.05 -10.38 17.23
N GLU A 274 13.61 -9.25 17.78
CA GLU A 274 12.28 -9.08 18.38
C GLU A 274 11.18 -9.16 17.32
N ASN A 275 11.36 -8.48 16.19
CA ASN A 275 10.41 -8.52 15.08
C ASN A 275 10.40 -9.89 14.41
N GLN A 276 11.55 -10.56 14.26
CA GLN A 276 11.62 -11.95 13.78
C GLN A 276 10.87 -12.90 14.71
N ALA A 277 11.07 -12.79 16.03
CA ALA A 277 10.38 -13.60 17.02
C ALA A 277 8.86 -13.35 17.01
N PHE A 278 8.44 -12.09 16.89
CA PHE A 278 7.02 -11.73 16.73
C PHE A 278 6.43 -12.40 15.49
N VAL A 279 7.05 -12.25 14.33
CA VAL A 279 6.56 -12.83 13.06
C VAL A 279 6.47 -14.34 13.14
N ALA A 280 7.50 -15.01 13.69
CA ALA A 280 7.51 -16.46 13.85
C ALA A 280 6.39 -16.94 14.77
N SER A 281 6.22 -16.32 15.93
CA SER A 281 5.16 -16.66 16.89
C SER A 281 3.77 -16.39 16.34
N TYR A 282 3.59 -15.27 15.61
CA TYR A 282 2.31 -14.92 15.00
C TYR A 282 1.90 -15.93 13.92
N LEU A 283 2.83 -16.32 13.05
CA LEU A 283 2.58 -17.31 12.00
C LEU A 283 2.33 -18.70 12.61
N GLU A 284 3.07 -19.10 13.65
CA GLU A 284 2.82 -20.36 14.37
C GLU A 284 1.41 -20.39 14.95
N GLU A 285 0.98 -19.33 15.62
CA GLU A 285 -0.38 -19.24 16.16
C GLU A 285 -1.43 -19.34 15.05
N LEU A 286 -1.23 -18.60 13.95
CA LEU A 286 -2.16 -18.59 12.81
C LEU A 286 -2.32 -19.99 12.19
N THR A 287 -1.21 -20.75 12.08
CA THR A 287 -1.24 -22.12 11.51
C THR A 287 -1.99 -23.13 12.34
N ARG A 288 -2.32 -22.85 13.60
CA ARG A 288 -3.20 -23.71 14.40
C ARG A 288 -4.64 -23.71 13.89
N HIS A 289 -5.03 -22.67 13.17
CA HIS A 289 -6.41 -22.44 12.73
C HIS A 289 -6.60 -22.57 11.23
N ILE A 290 -5.64 -22.10 10.43
CA ILE A 290 -5.75 -22.03 8.99
C ILE A 290 -4.39 -22.21 8.30
N ASP A 291 -4.39 -22.62 7.04
CA ASP A 291 -3.19 -22.66 6.23
C ASP A 291 -2.67 -21.25 5.93
N VAL A 292 -1.35 -21.10 5.87
CA VAL A 292 -0.68 -19.85 5.54
C VAL A 292 0.10 -20.02 4.26
N VAL A 293 -0.11 -19.12 3.29
CA VAL A 293 0.67 -19.06 2.06
C VAL A 293 1.60 -17.85 2.13
N LEU A 294 2.91 -18.11 2.21
CA LEU A 294 3.92 -17.06 2.20
C LEU A 294 4.13 -16.52 0.79
N LEU A 295 4.06 -15.21 0.66
CA LEU A 295 4.28 -14.47 -0.58
C LEU A 295 5.75 -14.04 -0.75
N ASN A 296 6.68 -14.79 -0.15
CA ASN A 296 8.11 -14.52 -0.30
C ASN A 296 8.51 -14.64 -1.76
N THR A 297 9.46 -13.80 -2.19
CA THR A 297 9.97 -13.82 -3.57
C THR A 297 11.43 -14.27 -3.58
N PRO A 298 11.83 -15.12 -4.52
CA PRO A 298 13.24 -15.49 -4.70
C PRO A 298 14.06 -14.35 -5.32
N HIS A 299 13.39 -13.28 -5.78
CA HIS A 299 14.01 -12.19 -6.53
C HIS A 299 14.19 -10.95 -5.65
N ARG A 300 15.37 -10.35 -5.70
CA ARG A 300 15.67 -9.11 -5.00
C ARG A 300 15.64 -7.94 -5.98
N PHE A 301 14.66 -7.07 -5.81
CA PHE A 301 14.46 -5.88 -6.66
C PHE A 301 14.84 -4.57 -5.97
N ASP A 302 14.84 -4.56 -4.64
CA ASP A 302 15.11 -3.39 -3.79
C ASP A 302 15.80 -3.82 -2.46
N ASP A 303 15.83 -2.93 -1.50
CA ASP A 303 16.47 -3.17 -0.19
C ASP A 303 15.60 -3.99 0.78
N HIS A 304 14.38 -4.38 0.37
CA HIS A 304 13.50 -5.19 1.21
C HIS A 304 13.96 -6.65 1.22
N SER A 305 13.93 -7.26 2.40
CA SER A 305 14.19 -8.69 2.59
C SER A 305 13.03 -9.34 3.33
N ASP A 306 12.63 -10.54 2.90
CA ASP A 306 11.56 -11.28 3.58
C ASP A 306 12.03 -11.76 4.95
N ILE A 307 11.24 -11.45 6.01
CA ILE A 307 11.51 -11.84 7.40
C ILE A 307 10.91 -13.23 7.68
N ALA A 308 9.71 -13.50 7.14
CA ALA A 308 9.03 -14.77 7.37
C ALA A 308 9.79 -15.92 6.70
N LYS A 309 9.96 -17.02 7.46
CA LYS A 309 10.57 -18.25 6.96
C LYS A 309 9.54 -19.36 6.91
N ALA A 310 9.62 -20.22 5.90
CA ALA A 310 8.84 -21.43 5.84
C ALA A 310 9.38 -22.40 6.91
N ASN A 311 8.73 -22.41 8.05
CA ASN A 311 8.92 -23.44 9.08
C ASN A 311 7.92 -24.57 8.79
N ARG A 312 8.11 -25.73 9.43
CA ARG A 312 7.28 -26.92 9.21
C ARG A 312 5.79 -26.66 9.46
N GLY A 313 4.92 -27.50 8.89
CA GLY A 313 3.49 -27.51 9.18
C GLY A 313 2.62 -26.92 8.06
N ARG A 314 1.60 -26.15 8.42
CA ARG A 314 0.60 -25.57 7.49
C ARG A 314 1.08 -24.26 6.84
N ILE A 315 2.39 -24.11 6.60
CA ILE A 315 2.98 -22.97 5.88
C ILE A 315 3.41 -23.46 4.50
N HIS A 316 2.85 -22.84 3.48
CA HIS A 316 3.11 -23.11 2.06
C HIS A 316 3.89 -21.97 1.44
N THR A 317 4.73 -22.26 0.47
CA THR A 317 5.49 -21.25 -0.30
C THR A 317 5.10 -21.29 -1.76
N ILE A 318 5.22 -20.15 -2.43
CA ILE A 318 4.89 -19.98 -3.86
C ILE A 318 6.06 -19.41 -4.67
N ASP A 319 7.25 -19.36 -4.07
CA ASP A 319 8.47 -18.85 -4.71
C ASP A 319 8.81 -19.57 -6.02
N HIS A 320 8.56 -20.87 -6.09
CA HIS A 320 8.75 -21.71 -7.28
C HIS A 320 7.78 -21.38 -8.44
N LEU A 321 6.70 -20.65 -8.19
CA LEU A 321 5.72 -20.21 -9.20
C LEU A 321 6.07 -18.84 -9.79
N MET A 322 7.07 -18.16 -9.21
CA MET A 322 7.40 -16.78 -9.55
C MET A 322 8.61 -16.69 -10.47
N THR A 323 8.49 -15.85 -11.48
CA THR A 323 9.58 -15.32 -12.29
C THR A 323 9.71 -13.82 -12.03
N PRO A 324 10.80 -13.17 -12.42
CA PRO A 324 10.90 -11.71 -12.31
C PRO A 324 9.71 -10.97 -12.93
N ALA A 325 9.25 -11.43 -14.10
CA ALA A 325 8.20 -10.74 -14.87
C ALA A 325 6.75 -11.12 -14.49
N ASN A 326 6.52 -12.05 -13.54
CA ASN A 326 5.17 -12.42 -13.09
C ASN A 326 4.97 -12.37 -11.57
N ASN A 327 5.97 -11.97 -10.79
CA ASN A 327 5.90 -12.10 -9.32
C ASN A 327 4.76 -11.31 -8.68
N LEU A 328 4.44 -10.11 -9.16
CA LEU A 328 3.31 -9.32 -8.66
C LEU A 328 1.96 -9.89 -9.13
N ASP A 329 1.89 -10.49 -10.32
CA ASP A 329 0.69 -11.18 -10.79
C ASP A 329 0.37 -12.38 -9.90
N VAL A 330 1.35 -13.26 -9.69
CA VAL A 330 1.19 -14.45 -8.83
C VAL A 330 0.78 -14.04 -7.42
N GLN A 331 1.47 -13.08 -6.81
CA GLN A 331 1.16 -12.59 -5.47
C GLN A 331 -0.26 -11.96 -5.42
N SER A 332 -0.65 -11.18 -6.42
CA SER A 332 -1.99 -10.57 -6.49
C SER A 332 -3.09 -11.62 -6.59
N ARG A 333 -2.92 -12.64 -7.42
CA ARG A 333 -3.87 -13.75 -7.58
C ARG A 333 -4.01 -14.55 -6.29
N VAL A 334 -2.89 -14.84 -5.61
CA VAL A 334 -2.92 -15.54 -4.30
C VAL A 334 -3.58 -14.68 -3.23
N ILE A 335 -3.34 -13.36 -3.19
CA ILE A 335 -4.04 -12.46 -2.27
C ILE A 335 -5.55 -12.45 -2.55
N ALA A 336 -5.95 -12.37 -3.81
CA ALA A 336 -7.37 -12.33 -4.19
C ALA A 336 -8.13 -13.60 -3.81
N GLY A 337 -7.44 -14.77 -3.80
CA GLY A 337 -8.02 -16.06 -3.40
C GLY A 337 -7.95 -16.35 -1.91
N ALA A 338 -7.33 -15.49 -1.10
CA ALA A 338 -7.15 -15.70 0.33
C ALA A 338 -8.35 -15.22 1.16
N GLU A 339 -8.56 -15.83 2.33
CA GLU A 339 -9.54 -15.38 3.34
C GLU A 339 -9.16 -13.99 3.91
N ALA A 340 -7.86 -13.76 4.08
CA ALA A 340 -7.30 -12.50 4.52
C ALA A 340 -5.83 -12.38 4.10
N TYR A 341 -5.31 -11.16 4.19
CA TYR A 341 -3.89 -10.85 4.07
C TYR A 341 -3.32 -10.41 5.42
N VAL A 342 -2.14 -10.91 5.75
CA VAL A 342 -1.38 -10.45 6.92
C VAL A 342 0.06 -10.11 6.52
N GLY A 343 0.65 -9.08 7.13
CA GLY A 343 2.05 -8.78 6.79
C GLY A 343 2.58 -7.46 7.32
N THR A 344 3.72 -7.06 6.80
CA THR A 344 4.33 -5.77 7.14
C THR A 344 3.47 -4.62 6.62
N TYR A 345 3.25 -3.60 7.46
CA TYR A 345 2.68 -2.34 6.99
C TYR A 345 3.62 -1.68 5.97
N GLY A 346 3.11 -1.39 4.78
CA GLY A 346 3.84 -0.77 3.70
C GLY A 346 3.07 -0.82 2.38
N GLY A 347 3.69 -0.31 1.32
CA GLY A 347 3.01 -0.14 0.04
C GLY A 347 2.45 -1.41 -0.57
N PHE A 348 3.12 -2.55 -0.39
CA PHE A 348 2.63 -3.83 -0.90
C PHE A 348 1.32 -4.28 -0.24
N SER A 349 1.12 -3.96 1.04
CA SER A 349 -0.10 -4.35 1.77
C SER A 349 -1.40 -3.72 1.22
N TYR A 350 -1.28 -2.69 0.37
CA TYR A 350 -2.43 -2.05 -0.28
C TYR A 350 -3.06 -2.89 -1.40
N VAL A 351 -2.34 -3.89 -1.91
CA VAL A 351 -2.88 -4.83 -2.91
C VAL A 351 -4.14 -5.51 -2.40
N ALA A 352 -4.10 -5.99 -1.16
CA ALA A 352 -5.19 -6.79 -0.59
C ALA A 352 -6.54 -6.03 -0.54
N PRO A 353 -6.67 -4.85 0.10
CA PRO A 353 -7.93 -4.15 0.15
C PRO A 353 -8.39 -3.64 -1.23
N LEU A 354 -7.47 -3.36 -2.15
CA LEU A 354 -7.81 -2.98 -3.52
C LEU A 354 -8.36 -4.17 -4.34
N LEU A 355 -7.98 -5.41 -4.01
CA LEU A 355 -8.55 -6.63 -4.59
C LEU A 355 -9.80 -7.12 -3.83
N GLY A 356 -10.18 -6.48 -2.73
CA GLY A 356 -11.34 -6.85 -1.91
C GLY A 356 -11.02 -7.80 -0.76
N THR A 357 -9.76 -8.13 -0.54
CA THR A 357 -9.30 -8.99 0.57
C THR A 357 -9.02 -8.14 1.81
N ASN A 358 -9.47 -8.59 2.99
CA ASN A 358 -9.19 -7.89 4.24
C ASN A 358 -7.70 -7.99 4.59
N ALA A 359 -7.11 -6.89 5.03
CA ALA A 359 -5.69 -6.80 5.36
C ALA A 359 -5.47 -6.41 6.82
N LEU A 360 -4.63 -7.20 7.51
CA LEU A 360 -4.08 -6.88 8.82
C LEU A 360 -2.57 -6.71 8.70
N THR A 361 -2.07 -5.54 9.06
CA THR A 361 -0.67 -5.18 8.86
C THR A 361 0.00 -4.75 10.16
N PHE A 362 1.31 -4.97 10.25
CA PHE A 362 2.07 -4.77 11.46
C PHE A 362 3.24 -3.81 11.26
N TYR A 363 3.53 -3.03 12.29
CA TYR A 363 4.71 -2.17 12.38
C TYR A 363 5.22 -2.15 13.83
N SER A 364 6.51 -1.85 14.03
CA SER A 364 7.14 -1.68 15.34
C SER A 364 7.70 -0.27 15.54
N HIS A 365 7.97 0.47 14.47
CA HIS A 365 8.57 1.81 14.51
C HIS A 365 7.73 2.83 13.77
N ILE A 366 7.44 3.96 14.44
CA ILE A 366 6.65 5.06 13.86
C ILE A 366 7.51 5.96 12.97
N THR A 367 8.83 5.97 13.13
CA THR A 367 9.74 6.85 12.39
C THR A 367 9.72 6.65 10.89
N GLY A 368 9.41 5.43 10.43
CA GLY A 368 9.20 5.12 9.01
C GLY A 368 7.77 5.35 8.51
N PHE A 369 6.89 5.81 9.38
CA PHE A 369 5.47 5.95 9.09
C PHE A 369 5.19 7.29 8.38
N ARG A 370 4.49 7.19 7.26
CA ARG A 370 4.00 8.36 6.53
C ARG A 370 2.50 8.43 6.76
N PHE A 371 2.10 9.24 7.74
CA PHE A 371 0.68 9.39 8.14
C PHE A 371 -0.19 9.95 7.02
N ASP A 372 0.34 10.80 6.17
CA ASP A 372 -0.31 11.32 4.98
C ASP A 372 -0.69 10.20 3.98
N HIS A 373 0.22 9.25 3.76
CA HIS A 373 -0.05 8.08 2.92
C HIS A 373 -1.09 7.15 3.55
N LEU A 374 -0.99 6.93 4.86
CA LEU A 374 -1.95 6.10 5.58
C LEU A 374 -3.35 6.74 5.59
N GLU A 375 -3.44 8.06 5.79
CA GLU A 375 -4.71 8.78 5.73
C GLU A 375 -5.36 8.63 4.35
N LEU A 376 -4.59 8.84 3.28
CA LEU A 376 -5.07 8.65 1.91
C LEU A 376 -5.54 7.21 1.70
N ALA A 377 -4.72 6.21 2.06
CA ALA A 377 -5.06 4.79 1.91
C ALA A 377 -6.35 4.43 2.65
N LYS A 378 -6.52 4.88 3.90
CA LYS A 378 -7.75 4.66 4.68
C LYS A 378 -8.98 5.32 4.05
N ARG A 379 -8.85 6.53 3.54
CA ARG A 379 -9.94 7.20 2.80
C ARG A 379 -10.34 6.40 1.56
N VAL A 380 -9.35 5.96 0.78
CA VAL A 380 -9.58 5.16 -0.43
C VAL A 380 -10.29 3.86 -0.09
N PHE A 381 -9.75 3.06 0.84
CA PHE A 381 -10.34 1.75 1.17
C PHE A 381 -11.71 1.86 1.81
N SER A 382 -11.93 2.85 2.68
CA SER A 382 -13.25 3.13 3.26
C SER A 382 -14.26 3.56 2.19
N GLY A 383 -13.83 4.32 1.18
CA GLY A 383 -14.67 4.74 0.06
C GLY A 383 -15.04 3.58 -0.87
N LEU A 384 -14.09 2.69 -1.16
CA LEU A 384 -14.30 1.54 -2.05
C LEU A 384 -15.16 0.44 -1.43
N ARG A 385 -15.13 0.27 -0.09
CA ARG A 385 -15.90 -0.73 0.66
C ARG A 385 -15.73 -2.17 0.14
N LYS A 386 -14.54 -2.52 -0.34
CA LYS A 386 -14.21 -3.86 -0.88
C LYS A 386 -13.48 -4.72 0.13
N GLY A 387 -12.34 -4.26 0.62
CA GLY A 387 -11.54 -4.89 1.68
C GLY A 387 -11.25 -3.91 2.81
N SER A 388 -11.16 -4.41 4.04
CA SER A 388 -10.73 -3.61 5.19
C SER A 388 -9.21 -3.52 5.25
N PHE A 389 -8.71 -2.44 5.89
CA PHE A 389 -7.29 -2.26 6.13
C PHE A 389 -7.06 -1.84 7.58
N VAL A 390 -6.33 -2.68 8.31
CA VAL A 390 -6.02 -2.47 9.73
C VAL A 390 -4.51 -2.52 9.92
N GLU A 391 -3.96 -1.55 10.62
CA GLU A 391 -2.56 -1.51 11.02
C GLU A 391 -2.42 -1.61 12.55
N LEU A 392 -1.51 -2.47 13.00
CA LEU A 392 -1.24 -2.70 14.42
C LEU A 392 0.23 -2.49 14.76
N ASP A 393 0.47 -1.81 15.88
CA ASP A 393 1.80 -1.77 16.51
C ASP A 393 2.05 -3.12 17.19
N VAL A 394 3.13 -3.82 16.81
CA VAL A 394 3.48 -5.12 17.39
C VAL A 394 3.63 -5.07 18.91
N ARG A 395 4.03 -3.92 19.46
CA ARG A 395 4.17 -3.69 20.90
C ARG A 395 2.82 -3.65 21.63
N SER A 396 1.73 -3.47 20.89
CA SER A 396 0.37 -3.42 21.44
C SER A 396 -0.36 -4.77 21.35
N VAL A 397 0.21 -5.77 20.68
CA VAL A 397 -0.44 -7.07 20.47
C VAL A 397 -0.72 -7.79 21.79
N ASP A 398 0.23 -7.77 22.73
CA ASP A 398 0.03 -8.40 24.05
C ASP A 398 -1.03 -7.67 24.89
N LEU A 399 -1.09 -6.32 24.78
CA LEU A 399 -2.15 -5.55 25.44
C LEU A 399 -3.53 -5.88 24.87
N ILE A 400 -3.61 -6.13 23.57
CA ILE A 400 -4.85 -6.56 22.91
C ILE A 400 -5.25 -7.95 23.38
N ARG A 401 -4.32 -8.91 23.45
CA ARG A 401 -4.54 -10.26 23.97
C ARG A 401 -5.03 -10.23 25.41
N LEU A 402 -4.40 -9.45 26.28
CA LEU A 402 -4.84 -9.25 27.66
C LEU A 402 -6.25 -8.67 27.76
N GLY A 403 -6.58 -7.69 26.89
CA GLY A 403 -7.92 -7.11 26.84
C GLY A 403 -8.99 -8.11 26.43
N PHE A 404 -8.68 -9.00 25.49
CA PHE A 404 -9.61 -10.09 25.09
C PHE A 404 -9.78 -11.14 26.18
N GLY A 405 -8.69 -11.55 26.85
CA GLY A 405 -8.76 -12.48 27.99
C GLY A 405 -9.67 -11.95 29.10
N ALA A 406 -9.46 -10.71 29.51
CA ALA A 406 -10.28 -10.07 30.55
C ALA A 406 -11.77 -9.96 30.16
N LEU A 407 -12.08 -9.65 28.90
CA LEU A 407 -13.46 -9.61 28.39
C LEU A 407 -14.08 -11.01 28.33
N HIS A 408 -13.33 -12.01 27.89
CA HIS A 408 -13.81 -13.39 27.85
C HIS A 408 -14.17 -13.91 29.26
N ASP A 409 -13.30 -13.64 30.24
CA ASP A 409 -13.52 -14.04 31.63
C ASP A 409 -14.75 -13.35 32.26
N GLU A 410 -14.99 -12.07 31.93
CA GLU A 410 -16.21 -11.37 32.37
C GLU A 410 -17.50 -11.93 31.73
N PHE A 411 -17.44 -12.37 30.48
CA PHE A 411 -18.61 -12.95 29.80
C PHE A 411 -18.91 -14.38 30.29
N VAL A 412 -17.88 -15.19 30.54
CA VAL A 412 -18.03 -16.54 31.04
C VAL A 412 -18.51 -16.58 32.52
N ALA A 413 -18.09 -15.59 33.33
CA ALA A 413 -18.53 -15.49 34.72
C ALA A 413 -19.97 -15.00 34.90
N LYS A 414 -20.61 -14.48 33.84
CA LYS A 414 -21.99 -13.97 33.86
C LYS A 414 -23.00 -14.87 33.15
N GLY A 415 -22.58 -16.00 32.59
CA GLY A 415 -23.42 -17.04 31.99
C GLY A 415 -23.50 -18.26 32.86
#